data_5658d67785726e966f439f401e05356d
#
_entry.id   5658d67785726e966f439f401e05356d
#
_cell.length_a   1.000
_cell.length_b   1.000
_cell.length_c   1.000
_cell.angle_alpha   90.00
_cell.angle_beta   90.00
_cell.angle_gamma   90.00
#
_symmetry.space_group_name_H-M   'P 1'
#
loop_
_entity.id
_entity.type
_entity.pdbx_description
1 polymer ?
#
loop_
_entity_poly.entity_id
_entity_poly.type
_entity_poly.pdbx_seq_one_letter_code
_entity_poly.pdbx_strand_id
1 'polypeptide(L)'
;MKVIMTGGGTGGHIYPAIAIADEIKKRFPDAEILFVGAKRGLEKTLVPDNGYPIKLIPVQGFNRKNPLKNVEVLRDLKQGNKLSKQILKEFQPDVVIGTGGYASAPVVKMAQKMHIPTYIHEQNAFPGVTNKMLEKHVEKVFLGFEEGSEYFRYPEKHVATGNPVRKSFYGMDREQARKDLGFRKKDFVLLAFGGSQGAGRINQAMISVIEAFQRIGDMKICLATGRYYY
;
A
#
# COMPACT_ATOMS: atom_id res chain seq x y z
N MET A 1 16.36 -5.66 -16.46
CA MET A 1 16.17 -5.74 -15.00
C MET A 1 14.81 -6.35 -14.70
N LYS A 2 14.76 -7.38 -13.84
CA LYS A 2 13.53 -8.05 -13.42
C LYS A 2 13.21 -7.72 -11.96
N VAL A 3 12.02 -7.22 -11.70
CA VAL A 3 11.61 -6.74 -10.37
C VAL A 3 10.34 -7.47 -9.92
N ILE A 4 10.35 -8.02 -8.72
CA ILE A 4 9.12 -8.42 -8.05
C ILE A 4 8.69 -7.35 -7.06
N MET A 5 7.45 -6.87 -7.24
CA MET A 5 6.76 -6.01 -6.28
C MET A 5 5.81 -6.86 -5.44
N THR A 6 5.78 -6.65 -4.13
CA THR A 6 4.86 -7.37 -3.25
C THR A 6 4.34 -6.49 -2.13
N GLY A 7 3.04 -6.49 -1.96
CA GLY A 7 2.33 -5.72 -0.94
C GLY A 7 0.85 -5.92 -1.15
N GLY A 8 0.06 -5.85 -0.10
CA GLY A 8 -1.33 -6.13 -0.29
C GLY A 8 -2.21 -6.02 0.96
N GLY A 9 -3.47 -6.43 0.77
CA GLY A 9 -4.51 -6.35 1.77
C GLY A 9 -5.27 -5.04 1.74
N THR A 10 -4.61 -3.90 1.63
CA THR A 10 -5.22 -2.57 1.60
C THR A 10 -4.60 -1.67 0.54
N GLY A 11 -5.33 -0.65 0.10
CA GLY A 11 -4.82 0.38 -0.82
C GLY A 11 -3.55 1.07 -0.30
N GLY A 12 -3.40 1.19 1.03
CA GLY A 12 -2.22 1.79 1.66
C GLY A 12 -0.90 1.08 1.36
N HIS A 13 -0.93 -0.22 1.08
CA HIS A 13 0.25 -0.99 0.65
C HIS A 13 0.34 -1.12 -0.88
N ILE A 14 -0.80 -1.20 -1.57
CA ILE A 14 -0.85 -1.46 -3.01
C ILE A 14 -0.44 -0.23 -3.82
N TYR A 15 -0.99 0.94 -3.51
CA TYR A 15 -0.68 2.16 -4.26
C TYR A 15 0.78 2.62 -4.17
N PRO A 16 1.46 2.55 -3.00
CA PRO A 16 2.90 2.75 -2.94
C PRO A 16 3.69 1.78 -3.82
N ALA A 17 3.30 0.49 -3.85
CA ALA A 17 3.94 -0.48 -4.72
C ALA A 17 3.78 -0.14 -6.21
N ILE A 18 2.58 0.28 -6.63
CA ILE A 18 2.32 0.74 -8.00
C ILE A 18 3.14 1.99 -8.32
N ALA A 19 3.18 2.98 -7.42
CA ALA A 19 3.94 4.21 -7.63
C ALA A 19 5.45 3.95 -7.77
N ILE A 20 6.01 3.01 -6.99
CA ILE A 20 7.40 2.58 -7.13
C ILE A 20 7.60 1.87 -8.48
N ALA A 21 6.68 0.98 -8.87
CA ALA A 21 6.75 0.27 -10.14
C ALA A 21 6.69 1.24 -11.34
N ASP A 22 5.82 2.25 -11.30
CA ASP A 22 5.71 3.28 -12.32
C ASP A 22 7.02 4.08 -12.49
N GLU A 23 7.65 4.45 -11.38
CA GLU A 23 8.93 5.17 -11.42
C GLU A 23 10.08 4.29 -11.93
N ILE A 24 10.09 2.99 -11.56
CA ILE A 24 11.04 2.03 -12.13
C ILE A 24 10.84 1.91 -13.63
N LYS A 25 9.62 1.74 -14.12
CA LYS A 25 9.33 1.65 -15.57
C LYS A 25 9.69 2.93 -16.32
N LYS A 26 9.51 4.09 -15.71
CA LYS A 26 9.87 5.38 -16.28
C LYS A 26 11.40 5.51 -16.46
N ARG A 27 12.18 5.06 -15.47
CA ARG A 27 13.66 5.14 -15.51
C ARG A 27 14.30 4.00 -16.31
N PHE A 28 13.67 2.85 -16.29
CA PHE A 28 14.11 1.62 -16.94
C PHE A 28 12.97 1.04 -17.77
N PRO A 29 12.70 1.55 -18.99
CA PRO A 29 11.57 1.14 -19.82
C PRO A 29 11.52 -0.37 -20.09
N ASP A 30 12.69 -1.02 -20.20
CA ASP A 30 12.83 -2.46 -20.43
C ASP A 30 12.74 -3.30 -19.15
N ALA A 31 12.47 -2.69 -17.99
CA ALA A 31 12.31 -3.46 -16.75
C ALA A 31 11.06 -4.36 -16.82
N GLU A 32 11.21 -5.62 -16.52
CA GLU A 32 10.10 -6.56 -16.33
C GLU A 32 9.63 -6.48 -14.88
N ILE A 33 8.38 -6.12 -14.66
CA ILE A 33 7.81 -6.01 -13.31
C ILE A 33 6.68 -7.03 -13.14
N LEU A 34 6.80 -7.86 -12.10
CA LEU A 34 5.78 -8.82 -11.70
C LEU A 34 5.33 -8.53 -10.27
N PHE A 35 4.04 -8.41 -10.06
CA PHE A 35 3.47 -8.32 -8.72
C PHE A 35 3.19 -9.72 -8.15
N VAL A 36 3.35 -9.85 -6.83
CA VAL A 36 2.90 -11.03 -6.08
C VAL A 36 2.06 -10.56 -4.91
N GLY A 37 0.81 -11.02 -4.85
CA GLY A 37 -0.19 -10.59 -3.87
C GLY A 37 -1.04 -11.73 -3.32
N ALA A 38 -1.95 -11.44 -2.41
CA ALA A 38 -2.86 -12.41 -1.82
C ALA A 38 -4.08 -12.68 -2.70
N LYS A 39 -4.56 -13.92 -2.71
CA LYS A 39 -5.77 -14.32 -3.45
C LYS A 39 -7.04 -13.56 -3.02
N ARG A 40 -7.10 -13.11 -1.77
CA ARG A 40 -8.27 -12.44 -1.16
C ARG A 40 -8.08 -10.93 -0.96
N GLY A 41 -6.98 -10.33 -1.44
CA GLY A 41 -6.67 -8.91 -1.29
C GLY A 41 -7.19 -8.03 -2.43
N LEU A 42 -7.21 -6.71 -2.22
CA LEU A 42 -7.57 -5.72 -3.24
C LEU A 42 -6.56 -5.68 -4.40
N GLU A 43 -5.34 -6.15 -4.18
CA GLU A 43 -4.28 -6.22 -5.18
C GLU A 43 -4.67 -7.06 -6.40
N LYS A 44 -5.54 -8.05 -6.22
CA LYS A 44 -6.08 -8.88 -7.30
C LYS A 44 -6.71 -8.06 -8.44
N THR A 45 -7.33 -6.93 -8.10
CA THR A 45 -8.01 -6.03 -9.03
C THR A 45 -7.15 -4.80 -9.32
N LEU A 46 -6.67 -4.13 -8.27
CA LEU A 46 -5.97 -2.86 -8.41
C LEU A 46 -4.65 -2.96 -9.21
N VAL A 47 -3.93 -4.06 -9.12
CA VAL A 47 -2.66 -4.20 -9.83
C VAL A 47 -2.88 -4.38 -11.35
N PRO A 48 -3.75 -5.28 -11.82
CA PRO A 48 -4.09 -5.38 -13.24
C PRO A 48 -4.72 -4.10 -13.81
N ASP A 49 -5.59 -3.42 -13.04
CA ASP A 49 -6.22 -2.16 -13.46
C ASP A 49 -5.18 -1.04 -13.71
N ASN A 50 -3.98 -1.17 -13.10
CA ASN A 50 -2.85 -0.25 -13.33
C ASN A 50 -1.82 -0.83 -14.33
N GLY A 51 -2.16 -1.88 -15.09
CA GLY A 51 -1.36 -2.39 -16.20
C GLY A 51 -0.22 -3.35 -15.81
N TYR A 52 -0.20 -3.87 -14.57
CA TYR A 52 0.84 -4.79 -14.13
C TYR A 52 0.35 -6.23 -14.02
N PRO A 53 1.18 -7.22 -14.45
CA PRO A 53 0.90 -8.62 -14.21
C PRO A 53 1.01 -8.96 -12.72
N ILE A 54 0.15 -9.87 -12.25
CA ILE A 54 0.14 -10.33 -10.87
C ILE A 54 0.04 -11.85 -10.76
N LYS A 55 0.81 -12.45 -9.86
CA LYS A 55 0.62 -13.83 -9.39
C LYS A 55 0.06 -13.81 -7.96
N LEU A 56 -0.92 -14.69 -7.70
CA LEU A 56 -1.64 -14.70 -6.43
C LEU A 56 -1.26 -15.92 -5.60
N ILE A 57 -0.91 -15.69 -4.32
CA ILE A 57 -0.57 -16.73 -3.35
C ILE A 57 -1.63 -16.83 -2.24
N PRO A 58 -1.86 -18.01 -1.65
CA PRO A 58 -2.75 -18.16 -0.51
C PRO A 58 -2.04 -17.65 0.74
N VAL A 59 -2.42 -16.46 1.18
CA VAL A 59 -1.98 -15.86 2.45
C VAL A 59 -3.10 -15.03 3.02
N GLN A 60 -3.18 -14.97 4.33
CA GLN A 60 -4.15 -14.15 5.07
C GLN A 60 -3.54 -13.68 6.39
N GLY A 61 -4.15 -12.65 6.99
CA GLY A 61 -3.73 -12.13 8.29
C GLY A 61 -4.12 -13.06 9.43
N PHE A 62 -3.35 -13.05 10.52
CA PHE A 62 -3.70 -13.79 11.73
C PHE A 62 -4.98 -13.25 12.37
N ASN A 63 -5.86 -14.17 12.76
CA ASN A 63 -7.07 -13.83 13.48
C ASN A 63 -6.76 -13.65 14.97
N ARG A 64 -6.80 -12.42 15.45
CA ARG A 64 -6.52 -12.07 16.86
C ARG A 64 -7.65 -12.45 17.80
N LYS A 65 -8.90 -12.57 17.29
CA LYS A 65 -10.09 -12.87 18.11
C LYS A 65 -10.34 -14.36 18.26
N ASN A 66 -9.94 -15.18 17.30
CA ASN A 66 -10.16 -16.63 17.33
C ASN A 66 -8.88 -17.38 16.93
N PRO A 67 -8.05 -17.83 17.91
CA PRO A 67 -6.82 -18.55 17.65
C PRO A 67 -6.99 -19.86 16.86
N LEU A 68 -8.12 -20.56 17.00
CA LEU A 68 -8.38 -21.81 16.30
C LEU A 68 -8.44 -21.63 14.77
N LYS A 69 -8.87 -20.46 14.29
CA LYS A 69 -8.84 -20.13 12.86
C LYS A 69 -7.42 -19.94 12.31
N ASN A 70 -6.41 -19.83 13.16
CA ASN A 70 -5.02 -19.66 12.72
C ASN A 70 -4.39 -20.96 12.21
N VAL A 71 -5.00 -22.12 12.39
CA VAL A 71 -4.54 -23.37 11.75
C VAL A 71 -4.60 -23.26 10.22
N GLU A 72 -5.70 -22.71 9.68
CA GLU A 72 -5.82 -22.42 8.25
C GLU A 72 -4.78 -21.38 7.79
N VAL A 73 -4.58 -20.32 8.59
CA VAL A 73 -3.57 -19.28 8.32
C VAL A 73 -2.16 -19.88 8.21
N LEU A 74 -1.81 -20.80 9.10
CA LEU A 74 -0.50 -21.47 9.07
C LEU A 74 -0.35 -22.38 7.84
N ARG A 75 -1.42 -23.09 7.45
CA ARG A 75 -1.44 -23.90 6.22
C ARG A 75 -1.26 -23.02 4.98
N ASP A 76 -2.02 -21.91 4.90
CA ASP A 76 -1.92 -20.94 3.82
C ASP A 76 -0.53 -20.33 3.76
N LEU A 77 0.06 -19.97 4.91
CA LEU A 77 1.43 -19.42 4.97
C LEU A 77 2.46 -20.44 4.45
N LYS A 78 2.35 -21.72 4.81
CA LYS A 78 3.23 -22.78 4.30
C LYS A 78 3.11 -22.92 2.79
N GLN A 79 1.89 -22.94 2.26
CA GLN A 79 1.64 -23.01 0.83
C GLN A 79 2.07 -21.71 0.12
N GLY A 80 1.84 -20.54 0.71
CA GLY A 80 2.30 -19.25 0.21
C GLY A 80 3.82 -19.18 0.08
N ASN A 81 4.56 -19.66 1.09
CA ASN A 81 6.02 -19.77 1.04
C ASN A 81 6.49 -20.68 -0.11
N LYS A 82 5.83 -21.85 -0.32
CA LYS A 82 6.17 -22.77 -1.40
C LYS A 82 5.96 -22.13 -2.77
N LEU A 83 4.80 -21.50 -2.98
CA LEU A 83 4.48 -20.81 -4.23
C LEU A 83 5.37 -19.60 -4.46
N SER A 84 5.67 -18.80 -3.42
CA SER A 84 6.62 -17.69 -3.53
C SER A 84 7.98 -18.16 -4.02
N LYS A 85 8.50 -19.26 -3.44
CA LYS A 85 9.77 -19.85 -3.88
C LYS A 85 9.73 -20.30 -5.34
N GLN A 86 8.62 -20.87 -5.78
CA GLN A 86 8.42 -21.29 -7.18
C GLN A 86 8.40 -20.07 -8.11
N ILE A 87 7.63 -19.03 -7.78
CA ILE A 87 7.55 -17.78 -8.56
C ILE A 87 8.93 -17.14 -8.71
N LEU A 88 9.69 -17.06 -7.59
CA LEU A 88 11.05 -16.50 -7.60
C LEU A 88 11.99 -17.30 -8.51
N LYS A 89 11.90 -18.63 -8.49
CA LYS A 89 12.70 -19.49 -9.38
C LYS A 89 12.35 -19.35 -10.85
N GLU A 90 11.07 -19.22 -11.16
CA GLU A 90 10.56 -19.08 -12.54
C GLU A 90 10.88 -17.71 -13.12
N PHE A 91 10.63 -16.66 -12.34
CA PHE A 91 10.80 -15.27 -12.82
C PHE A 91 12.25 -14.80 -12.76
N GLN A 92 13.06 -15.32 -11.82
CA GLN A 92 14.46 -14.95 -11.62
C GLN A 92 14.65 -13.43 -11.45
N PRO A 93 14.03 -12.80 -10.42
CA PRO A 93 14.14 -11.37 -10.24
C PRO A 93 15.54 -10.96 -9.79
N ASP A 94 15.99 -9.80 -10.27
CA ASP A 94 17.21 -9.14 -9.80
C ASP A 94 16.99 -8.51 -8.41
N VAL A 95 15.73 -8.14 -8.10
CA VAL A 95 15.36 -7.48 -6.84
C VAL A 95 13.91 -7.76 -6.48
N VAL A 96 13.64 -7.79 -5.16
CA VAL A 96 12.28 -7.90 -4.61
C VAL A 96 12.02 -6.71 -3.69
N ILE A 97 10.91 -6.01 -3.91
CA ILE A 97 10.49 -4.84 -3.13
C ILE A 97 9.15 -5.12 -2.46
N GLY A 98 9.15 -5.07 -1.13
CA GLY A 98 7.95 -5.24 -0.31
C GLY A 98 7.42 -3.91 0.20
N THR A 99 6.11 -3.68 0.12
CA THR A 99 5.46 -2.49 0.66
C THR A 99 4.58 -2.79 1.88
N GLY A 100 4.72 -3.98 2.45
CA GLY A 100 3.99 -4.38 3.64
C GLY A 100 2.70 -5.16 3.38
N GLY A 101 1.94 -5.35 4.45
CA GLY A 101 0.82 -6.28 4.46
C GLY A 101 1.27 -7.74 4.59
N TYR A 102 0.32 -8.63 4.85
CA TYR A 102 0.63 -10.05 5.05
C TYR A 102 1.07 -10.75 3.75
N ALA A 103 0.75 -10.19 2.58
CA ALA A 103 1.15 -10.74 1.28
C ALA A 103 2.67 -10.63 1.03
N SER A 104 3.32 -9.59 1.52
CA SER A 104 4.76 -9.38 1.28
C SER A 104 5.65 -10.33 2.10
N ALA A 105 5.22 -10.77 3.29
CA ALA A 105 6.03 -11.60 4.18
C ALA A 105 6.59 -12.87 3.51
N PRO A 106 5.79 -13.76 2.89
CA PRO A 106 6.31 -14.98 2.29
C PRO A 106 7.22 -14.71 1.10
N VAL A 107 6.93 -13.70 0.30
CA VAL A 107 7.69 -13.38 -0.92
C VAL A 107 9.07 -12.85 -0.55
N VAL A 108 9.14 -11.80 0.28
CA VAL A 108 10.40 -11.19 0.72
C VAL A 108 11.23 -12.19 1.51
N LYS A 109 10.61 -12.96 2.44
CA LYS A 109 11.32 -13.99 3.21
C LYS A 109 11.93 -15.08 2.34
N MET A 110 11.23 -15.51 1.28
CA MET A 110 11.78 -16.51 0.36
C MET A 110 12.88 -15.91 -0.51
N ALA A 111 12.76 -14.67 -0.96
CA ALA A 111 13.81 -13.96 -1.68
C ALA A 111 15.09 -13.84 -0.83
N GLN A 112 14.97 -13.44 0.43
CA GLN A 112 16.08 -13.40 1.39
C GLN A 112 16.79 -14.76 1.53
N LYS A 113 16.02 -15.87 1.65
CA LYS A 113 16.57 -17.22 1.70
C LYS A 113 17.25 -17.67 0.42
N MET A 114 16.93 -17.05 -0.70
CA MET A 114 17.54 -17.32 -2.01
C MET A 114 18.63 -16.32 -2.36
N HIS A 115 19.03 -15.47 -1.40
CA HIS A 115 20.05 -14.42 -1.57
C HIS A 115 19.75 -13.43 -2.70
N ILE A 116 18.46 -13.20 -2.96
CA ILE A 116 17.99 -12.16 -3.87
C ILE A 116 17.92 -10.85 -3.08
N PRO A 117 18.48 -9.73 -3.58
CA PRO A 117 18.39 -8.43 -2.93
C PRO A 117 16.96 -8.04 -2.62
N THR A 118 16.69 -7.62 -1.39
CA THR A 118 15.34 -7.24 -0.93
C THR A 118 15.33 -5.87 -0.31
N TYR A 119 14.27 -5.13 -0.60
CA TYR A 119 13.99 -3.81 -0.04
C TYR A 119 12.58 -3.79 0.50
N ILE A 120 12.33 -2.99 1.52
CA ILE A 120 10.96 -2.74 2.02
C ILE A 120 10.69 -1.26 2.14
N HIS A 121 9.43 -0.89 1.93
CA HIS A 121 8.92 0.45 2.18
C HIS A 121 7.84 0.39 3.25
N GLU A 122 7.96 1.26 4.26
CA GLU A 122 6.96 1.44 5.32
C GLU A 122 6.29 2.79 5.18
N GLN A 123 4.96 2.79 5.05
CA GLN A 123 4.17 3.97 4.79
C GLN A 123 3.70 4.70 6.05
N ASN A 124 3.74 4.03 7.18
CA ASN A 124 3.19 4.53 8.44
C ASN A 124 4.29 4.97 9.39
N ALA A 125 4.00 5.97 10.23
CA ALA A 125 4.87 6.32 11.35
C ALA A 125 4.99 5.17 12.38
N PHE A 126 3.94 4.31 12.48
CA PHE A 126 3.98 3.07 13.28
C PHE A 126 4.09 1.86 12.35
N PRO A 127 5.29 1.27 12.22
CA PRO A 127 5.54 0.19 11.28
C PRO A 127 4.70 -1.06 11.54
N GLY A 128 4.25 -1.67 10.44
CA GLY A 128 3.55 -2.94 10.47
C GLY A 128 4.45 -4.09 10.95
N VAL A 129 3.84 -5.10 11.59
CA VAL A 129 4.55 -6.28 12.10
C VAL A 129 5.36 -6.98 11.00
N THR A 130 4.82 -7.05 9.78
CA THR A 130 5.49 -7.68 8.64
C THR A 130 6.83 -7.01 8.33
N ASN A 131 6.86 -5.68 8.22
CA ASN A 131 8.09 -4.95 7.89
C ASN A 131 9.13 -5.07 9.02
N LYS A 132 8.70 -5.02 10.29
CA LYS A 132 9.59 -5.28 11.44
C LYS A 132 10.23 -6.66 11.42
N MET A 133 9.48 -7.70 10.99
CA MET A 133 10.01 -9.06 10.89
C MET A 133 11.00 -9.24 9.74
N LEU A 134 10.86 -8.48 8.66
CA LEU A 134 11.67 -8.58 7.46
C LEU A 134 12.96 -7.76 7.52
N GLU A 135 12.99 -6.72 8.33
CA GLU A 135 14.05 -5.70 8.41
C GLU A 135 15.45 -6.28 8.48
N LYS A 136 15.66 -7.31 9.32
CA LYS A 136 16.99 -7.89 9.59
C LYS A 136 17.77 -8.25 8.32
N HIS A 137 17.08 -8.75 7.29
CA HIS A 137 17.71 -9.32 6.10
C HIS A 137 17.42 -8.56 4.81
N VAL A 138 16.85 -7.33 4.90
CA VAL A 138 16.73 -6.45 3.74
C VAL A 138 17.98 -5.58 3.58
N GLU A 139 18.23 -5.11 2.38
CA GLU A 139 19.31 -4.17 2.08
C GLU A 139 19.00 -2.79 2.69
N LYS A 140 17.79 -2.27 2.46
CA LYS A 140 17.30 -1.00 3.01
C LYS A 140 15.81 -1.07 3.35
N VAL A 141 15.45 -0.20 4.31
CA VAL A 141 14.07 0.12 4.70
C VAL A 141 13.82 1.57 4.31
N PHE A 142 12.94 1.79 3.35
CA PHE A 142 12.51 3.12 2.97
C PHE A 142 11.34 3.55 3.85
N LEU A 143 11.42 4.72 4.47
CA LEU A 143 10.45 5.21 5.43
C LEU A 143 9.63 6.36 4.83
N GLY A 144 8.31 6.23 4.91
CA GLY A 144 7.37 7.30 4.59
C GLY A 144 7.38 8.42 5.64
N PHE A 145 7.72 8.07 6.88
CA PHE A 145 7.88 8.97 8.02
C PHE A 145 9.15 8.61 8.78
N GLU A 146 10.01 9.58 9.04
CA GLU A 146 11.30 9.38 9.69
C GLU A 146 11.14 8.85 11.12
N GLU A 147 10.09 9.26 11.81
CA GLU A 147 9.72 8.80 13.15
C GLU A 147 9.49 7.29 13.22
N GLY A 148 9.15 6.67 12.09
CA GLY A 148 9.03 5.22 11.98
C GLY A 148 10.31 4.47 12.32
N SER A 149 11.47 5.11 12.18
CA SER A 149 12.79 4.54 12.47
C SER A 149 12.92 4.04 13.91
N GLU A 150 12.33 4.74 14.87
CA GLU A 150 12.40 4.41 16.29
C GLU A 150 11.80 3.03 16.65
N TYR A 151 10.93 2.52 15.79
CA TYR A 151 10.23 1.24 15.99
C TYR A 151 10.91 0.05 15.33
N PHE A 152 11.98 0.28 14.59
CA PHE A 152 12.81 -0.71 13.95
C PHE A 152 14.10 -0.97 14.76
N ARG A 153 14.90 -1.98 14.37
CA ARG A 153 16.08 -2.42 15.15
C ARG A 153 17.42 -2.10 14.46
N TYR A 154 17.40 -1.79 13.17
CA TYR A 154 18.61 -1.65 12.35
C TYR A 154 18.62 -0.29 11.64
N PRO A 155 18.82 0.82 12.39
CA PRO A 155 18.70 2.18 11.87
C PRO A 155 19.66 2.49 10.72
N GLU A 156 20.78 1.79 10.62
CA GLU A 156 21.76 1.90 9.53
C GLU A 156 21.18 1.48 8.16
N LYS A 157 20.07 0.78 8.16
CA LYS A 157 19.35 0.39 6.94
C LYS A 157 18.27 1.37 6.52
N HIS A 158 17.92 2.32 7.37
CA HIS A 158 16.79 3.21 7.14
C HIS A 158 17.15 4.35 6.19
N VAL A 159 16.21 4.70 5.32
CA VAL A 159 16.30 5.83 4.40
C VAL A 159 14.95 6.54 4.41
N ALA A 160 14.90 7.77 4.90
CA ALA A 160 13.71 8.61 4.84
C ALA A 160 13.49 9.07 3.39
N THR A 161 12.40 8.60 2.76
CA THR A 161 12.07 8.89 1.36
C THR A 161 10.74 9.61 1.20
N GLY A 162 9.93 9.65 2.25
CA GLY A 162 8.52 9.99 2.11
C GLY A 162 7.72 8.85 1.47
N ASN A 163 6.42 9.05 1.36
CA ASN A 163 5.52 8.09 0.72
C ASN A 163 5.52 8.26 -0.80
N PRO A 164 5.65 7.17 -1.58
CA PRO A 164 5.52 7.22 -3.03
C PRO A 164 4.11 7.66 -3.45
N VAL A 165 4.05 8.61 -4.37
CA VAL A 165 2.81 9.19 -4.89
C VAL A 165 2.64 8.80 -6.36
N ARG A 166 1.43 8.37 -6.74
CA ARG A 166 1.11 8.00 -8.12
C ARG A 166 1.25 9.18 -9.06
N LYS A 167 1.69 8.91 -10.29
CA LYS A 167 1.88 9.93 -11.35
C LYS A 167 0.62 10.77 -11.61
N SER A 168 -0.56 10.20 -11.45
CA SER A 168 -1.84 10.89 -11.63
C SER A 168 -2.06 12.10 -10.70
N PHE A 169 -1.28 12.22 -9.63
CA PHE A 169 -1.33 13.39 -8.74
C PHE A 169 -0.38 14.52 -9.12
N TYR A 170 0.54 14.28 -10.05
CA TYR A 170 1.45 15.32 -10.51
C TYR A 170 0.84 16.14 -11.65
N GLY A 171 1.04 17.46 -11.60
CA GLY A 171 0.59 18.36 -12.66
C GLY A 171 -0.93 18.62 -12.68
N MET A 172 -1.64 18.29 -11.60
CA MET A 172 -3.07 18.63 -11.49
C MET A 172 -3.24 20.14 -11.34
N ASP A 173 -4.02 20.74 -12.25
CA ASP A 173 -4.40 22.14 -12.17
C ASP A 173 -5.57 22.31 -11.19
N ARG A 174 -5.38 23.17 -10.18
CA ARG A 174 -6.40 23.43 -9.16
C ARG A 174 -7.66 24.08 -9.73
N GLU A 175 -7.50 25.01 -10.67
CA GLU A 175 -8.64 25.73 -11.23
C GLU A 175 -9.46 24.79 -12.13
N GLN A 176 -8.79 23.95 -12.91
CA GLN A 176 -9.47 22.93 -13.71
C GLN A 176 -10.18 21.91 -12.83
N ALA A 177 -9.54 21.38 -11.81
CA ALA A 177 -10.17 20.44 -10.85
C ALA A 177 -11.42 21.03 -10.19
N ARG A 178 -11.40 22.34 -9.85
CA ARG A 178 -12.58 23.00 -9.30
C ARG A 178 -13.71 23.10 -10.31
N LYS A 179 -13.41 23.41 -11.57
CA LYS A 179 -14.40 23.46 -12.67
C LYS A 179 -15.03 22.08 -12.90
N ASP A 180 -14.19 21.02 -12.95
CA ASP A 180 -14.64 19.65 -13.16
C ASP A 180 -15.57 19.16 -12.05
N LEU A 181 -15.37 19.65 -10.82
CA LEU A 181 -16.20 19.38 -9.66
C LEU A 181 -17.40 20.35 -9.50
N GLY A 182 -17.57 21.30 -10.43
CA GLY A 182 -18.66 22.28 -10.39
C GLY A 182 -18.51 23.36 -9.31
N PHE A 183 -17.28 23.61 -8.83
CA PHE A 183 -17.02 24.65 -7.84
C PHE A 183 -16.64 25.98 -8.49
N ARG A 184 -17.11 27.09 -7.91
CA ARG A 184 -16.70 28.45 -8.30
C ARG A 184 -15.31 28.77 -7.69
N LYS A 185 -14.57 29.69 -8.30
CA LYS A 185 -13.24 30.13 -7.82
C LYS A 185 -13.28 30.62 -6.36
N LYS A 186 -14.36 31.29 -5.95
CA LYS A 186 -14.54 31.86 -4.60
C LYS A 186 -15.11 30.89 -3.56
N ASP A 187 -15.62 29.73 -3.97
CA ASP A 187 -16.20 28.79 -3.03
C ASP A 187 -15.15 28.30 -2.03
N PHE A 188 -15.48 28.29 -0.75
CA PHE A 188 -14.70 27.59 0.24
C PHE A 188 -15.03 26.10 0.16
N VAL A 189 -14.04 25.27 -0.15
CA VAL A 189 -14.24 23.82 -0.30
C VAL A 189 -13.56 23.08 0.83
N LEU A 190 -14.35 22.40 1.64
CA LEU A 190 -13.90 21.49 2.68
C LEU A 190 -13.98 20.05 2.18
N LEU A 191 -12.84 19.38 2.03
CA LEU A 191 -12.78 17.97 1.69
C LEU A 191 -12.44 17.17 2.95
N ALA A 192 -13.31 16.22 3.30
CA ALA A 192 -13.08 15.28 4.40
C ALA A 192 -13.13 13.85 3.90
N PHE A 193 -12.16 13.03 4.31
CA PHE A 193 -12.09 11.62 3.95
C PHE A 193 -11.34 10.80 5.00
N GLY A 194 -11.75 9.54 5.17
CA GLY A 194 -11.20 8.59 6.13
C GLY A 194 -10.47 7.40 5.48
N GLY A 195 -9.89 7.61 4.29
CA GLY A 195 -9.30 6.53 3.48
C GLY A 195 -10.35 5.71 2.74
N SER A 196 -9.92 4.65 2.04
CA SER A 196 -10.76 3.86 1.14
C SER A 196 -11.92 3.11 1.82
N GLN A 197 -11.79 2.83 3.11
CA GLN A 197 -12.83 2.16 3.92
C GLN A 197 -13.76 3.15 4.63
N GLY A 198 -13.40 4.43 4.64
CA GLY A 198 -14.03 5.44 5.48
C GLY A 198 -13.54 5.39 6.94
N ALA A 199 -13.91 6.40 7.72
CA ALA A 199 -13.62 6.47 9.15
C ALA A 199 -14.84 7.00 9.90
N GLY A 200 -15.51 6.14 10.67
CA GLY A 200 -16.75 6.47 11.36
C GLY A 200 -16.65 7.72 12.25
N ARG A 201 -15.52 7.93 12.94
CA ARG A 201 -15.30 9.13 13.75
C ARG A 201 -15.20 10.41 12.92
N ILE A 202 -14.56 10.35 11.74
CA ILE A 202 -14.50 11.49 10.83
C ILE A 202 -15.89 11.77 10.27
N ASN A 203 -16.61 10.73 9.83
CA ASN A 203 -17.96 10.88 9.29
C ASN A 203 -18.90 11.50 10.34
N GLN A 204 -18.85 11.03 11.59
CA GLN A 204 -19.67 11.57 12.67
C GLN A 204 -19.33 13.04 12.99
N ALA A 205 -18.05 13.39 13.04
CA ALA A 205 -17.62 14.78 13.24
C ALA A 205 -18.09 15.68 12.10
N MET A 206 -18.07 15.19 10.85
CA MET A 206 -18.51 15.94 9.69
C MET A 206 -20.03 16.21 9.68
N ILE A 207 -20.85 15.34 10.27
CA ILE A 207 -22.30 15.63 10.45
C ILE A 207 -22.49 16.92 11.24
N SER A 208 -21.83 17.04 12.40
CA SER A 208 -21.91 18.25 13.23
C SER A 208 -21.38 19.50 12.51
N VAL A 209 -20.31 19.34 11.70
CA VAL A 209 -19.79 20.42 10.86
C VAL A 209 -20.81 20.84 9.81
N ILE A 210 -21.44 19.89 9.12
CA ILE A 210 -22.45 20.15 8.10
C ILE A 210 -23.65 20.90 8.73
N GLU A 211 -24.16 20.45 9.86
CA GLU A 211 -25.26 21.09 10.57
C GLU A 211 -24.93 22.53 11.00
N ALA A 212 -23.71 22.76 11.50
CA ALA A 212 -23.26 24.09 11.92
C ALA A 212 -23.10 25.07 10.75
N PHE A 213 -22.66 24.56 9.57
CA PHE A 213 -22.33 25.37 8.40
C PHE A 213 -23.38 25.37 7.29
N GLN A 214 -24.53 24.70 7.45
CA GLN A 214 -25.64 24.71 6.49
C GLN A 214 -26.08 26.13 6.09
N ARG A 215 -25.82 27.13 6.92
CA ARG A 215 -26.22 28.54 6.74
C ARG A 215 -25.17 29.39 6.01
N ILE A 216 -23.98 28.83 5.70
CA ILE A 216 -22.89 29.56 5.04
C ILE A 216 -22.95 29.29 3.53
N GLY A 217 -23.55 30.19 2.77
CA GLY A 217 -23.89 30.01 1.35
C GLY A 217 -22.72 29.75 0.38
N ASP A 218 -21.50 30.14 0.71
CA ASP A 218 -20.31 29.97 -0.16
C ASP A 218 -19.40 28.77 0.23
N MET A 219 -19.83 27.94 1.18
CA MET A 219 -19.14 26.73 1.59
C MET A 219 -19.64 25.49 0.82
N LYS A 220 -18.71 24.70 0.33
CA LYS A 220 -18.97 23.40 -0.29
C LYS A 220 -18.29 22.32 0.51
N ILE A 221 -19.00 21.25 0.86
CA ILE A 221 -18.46 20.13 1.63
C ILE A 221 -18.48 18.89 0.76
N CYS A 222 -17.30 18.26 0.62
CA CYS A 222 -17.12 16.97 -0.02
C CYS A 222 -16.73 15.95 1.07
N LEU A 223 -17.59 14.98 1.33
CA LEU A 223 -17.33 13.92 2.31
C LEU A 223 -17.25 12.57 1.61
N ALA A 224 -16.07 11.92 1.67
CA ALA A 224 -15.89 10.54 1.26
C ALA A 224 -16.12 9.61 2.45
N THR A 225 -17.35 9.11 2.58
CA THR A 225 -17.78 8.32 3.75
C THR A 225 -17.18 6.93 3.82
N GLY A 226 -16.82 6.34 2.67
CA GLY A 226 -16.45 4.92 2.55
C GLY A 226 -17.67 4.00 2.40
N ARG A 227 -17.45 2.83 1.77
CA ARG A 227 -18.54 1.90 1.40
C ARG A 227 -19.41 1.42 2.56
N TYR A 228 -18.86 1.35 3.79
CA TYR A 228 -19.59 0.85 4.96
C TYR A 228 -20.48 1.90 5.64
N TYR A 229 -20.35 3.19 5.26
CA TYR A 229 -21.04 4.30 5.90
C TYR A 229 -21.89 5.10 4.93
N TYR A 230 -22.08 4.58 3.73
CA TYR A 230 -22.91 5.20 2.68
C TYR A 230 -24.35 4.72 2.79
#